data_f5bfe0231ecf923c8298c19073da5779
#
_entry.id   f5bfe0231ecf923c8298c19073da5779
#
_cell.length_a   1.000
_cell.length_b   1.000
_cell.length_c   1.000
_cell.angle_alpha   90.00
_cell.angle_beta   90.00
_cell.angle_gamma   90.00
#
_symmetry.space_group_name_H-M   'P 1'
#
loop_
_entity.id
_entity.type
_entity.pdbx_description
1 polymer ?
#
loop_
_entity_poly.entity_id
_entity_poly.type
_entity_poly.pdbx_seq_one_letter_code
_entity_poly.pdbx_strand_id
1 'polypeptide(L)'
;VFINYNNNRDNLTIGEYGDIHVIVTSRDEDAIQPYVDWKKEKGYDVSVEVVPAGTVVNNNVQAAYDSNNEILYVLLVGDWADIQCTTSGSGRPMDPQVGTVVGTDDFADIAVGRFSANSPADVTVQVNKVIAYEKNPDMSGNWYGGAIGIASAEGAGIGDDGESDQ
;
A
#
# COMPACT_ATOMS: atom_id res chain seq x y z
N VAL A 1 -3.01 14.89 -17.84
CA VAL A 1 -3.27 16.34 -17.76
C VAL A 1 -3.04 16.76 -16.33
N PHE A 2 -1.96 17.51 -16.07
CA PHE A 2 -1.69 18.06 -14.73
C PHE A 2 -2.68 19.18 -14.46
N ILE A 3 -3.60 18.96 -13.52
CA ILE A 3 -4.71 19.88 -13.22
C ILE A 3 -4.26 21.16 -12.53
N ASN A 4 -3.03 21.27 -12.07
CA ASN A 4 -2.51 22.43 -11.35
C ASN A 4 -1.08 22.82 -11.77
N TYR A 5 -0.78 22.82 -13.04
CA TYR A 5 0.49 23.36 -13.50
C TYR A 5 0.45 24.88 -13.37
N ASN A 6 1.03 25.41 -12.32
CA ASN A 6 1.25 26.83 -12.14
C ASN A 6 2.71 27.15 -12.43
N ASN A 7 2.96 27.96 -13.46
CA ASN A 7 4.32 28.34 -13.90
C ASN A 7 5.14 29.11 -12.82
N ASN A 8 4.56 29.43 -11.67
CA ASN A 8 5.20 30.11 -10.55
C ASN A 8 5.47 29.19 -9.35
N ARG A 9 5.36 27.88 -9.50
CA ARG A 9 5.84 26.98 -8.45
C ARG A 9 7.36 26.90 -8.58
N ASP A 10 8.05 27.47 -7.61
CA ASP A 10 9.39 27.06 -7.27
C ASP A 10 9.37 25.54 -7.20
N ASN A 11 10.27 24.89 -7.93
CA ASN A 11 10.34 23.45 -8.13
C ASN A 11 9.96 22.69 -6.87
N LEU A 12 8.71 22.22 -6.80
CA LEU A 12 8.35 21.12 -5.91
C LEU A 12 9.19 19.95 -6.41
N THR A 13 10.26 19.67 -5.70
CA THR A 13 11.04 18.46 -5.95
C THR A 13 10.12 17.26 -5.69
N ILE A 14 10.10 16.36 -6.63
CA ILE A 14 9.30 15.12 -6.62
C ILE A 14 9.46 14.33 -5.31
N GLY A 15 10.57 14.51 -4.58
CA GLY A 15 10.83 13.94 -3.27
C GLY A 15 9.87 14.32 -2.12
N GLU A 16 8.91 15.24 -2.36
CA GLU A 16 7.91 15.57 -1.34
C GLU A 16 6.76 14.56 -1.24
N TYR A 17 6.66 13.61 -2.20
CA TYR A 17 5.60 12.60 -2.20
C TYR A 17 5.98 11.30 -1.50
N GLY A 18 7.27 11.13 -1.14
CA GLY A 18 7.82 9.91 -0.59
C GLY A 18 7.97 8.79 -1.64
N ASP A 19 8.73 7.77 -1.29
CA ASP A 19 9.02 6.63 -2.17
C ASP A 19 8.04 5.49 -1.94
N ILE A 20 7.87 4.66 -2.96
CA ILE A 20 7.05 3.45 -2.91
C ILE A 20 7.96 2.23 -2.97
N HIS A 21 7.83 1.34 -1.99
CA HIS A 21 8.47 0.03 -2.00
C HIS A 21 7.44 -1.06 -2.30
N VAL A 22 7.64 -1.80 -3.39
CA VAL A 22 6.74 -2.87 -3.85
C VAL A 22 7.38 -4.21 -3.54
N ILE A 23 6.69 -5.08 -2.80
CA ILE A 23 7.11 -6.46 -2.55
C ILE A 23 6.20 -7.41 -3.33
N VAL A 24 6.80 -8.30 -4.12
CA VAL A 24 6.08 -9.16 -5.05
C VAL A 24 6.78 -10.53 -5.16
N THR A 25 6.06 -11.56 -5.57
CA THR A 25 6.68 -12.82 -5.98
C THR A 25 7.03 -12.81 -7.48
N SER A 26 7.95 -13.65 -7.91
CA SER A 26 8.30 -13.78 -9.34
C SER A 26 7.11 -14.15 -10.23
N ARG A 27 6.06 -14.76 -9.67
CA ARG A 27 4.81 -15.06 -10.40
C ARG A 27 4.10 -13.81 -10.90
N ASP A 28 4.10 -12.76 -10.08
CA ASP A 28 3.28 -11.57 -10.27
C ASP A 28 4.09 -10.34 -10.73
N GLU A 29 5.41 -10.48 -10.86
CA GLU A 29 6.35 -9.40 -11.20
C GLU A 29 5.97 -8.67 -12.51
N ASP A 30 5.69 -9.42 -13.57
CA ASP A 30 5.28 -8.82 -14.85
C ASP A 30 3.91 -8.13 -14.74
N ALA A 31 3.00 -8.66 -13.93
CA ALA A 31 1.64 -8.13 -13.80
C ALA A 31 1.59 -6.81 -13.02
N ILE A 32 2.54 -6.57 -12.09
CA ILE A 32 2.62 -5.31 -11.33
C ILE A 32 3.36 -4.21 -12.10
N GLN A 33 4.16 -4.54 -13.13
CA GLN A 33 5.00 -3.59 -13.82
C GLN A 33 4.26 -2.35 -14.35
N PRO A 34 3.04 -2.44 -14.93
CA PRO A 34 2.32 -1.24 -15.38
C PRO A 34 1.96 -0.28 -14.24
N TYR A 35 1.76 -0.77 -13.00
CA TYR A 35 1.58 0.08 -11.83
C TYR A 35 2.88 0.81 -11.47
N VAL A 36 4.00 0.11 -11.48
CA VAL A 36 5.33 0.67 -11.22
C VAL A 36 5.64 1.79 -12.22
N ASP A 37 5.42 1.53 -13.51
CA ASP A 37 5.66 2.51 -14.57
C ASP A 37 4.75 3.73 -14.42
N TRP A 38 3.48 3.50 -14.10
CA TRP A 38 2.53 4.58 -13.85
C TRP A 38 2.91 5.46 -12.65
N LYS A 39 3.35 4.85 -11.56
CA LYS A 39 3.78 5.62 -10.37
C LYS A 39 5.06 6.42 -10.65
N LYS A 40 6.00 5.85 -11.40
CA LYS A 40 7.19 6.58 -11.88
C LYS A 40 6.83 7.73 -12.82
N GLU A 41 5.87 7.53 -13.74
CA GLU A 41 5.34 8.61 -14.60
C GLU A 41 4.72 9.75 -13.78
N LYS A 42 4.11 9.44 -12.64
CA LYS A 42 3.59 10.43 -11.68
C LYS A 42 4.67 11.13 -10.86
N GLY A 43 5.89 10.63 -10.87
CA GLY A 43 7.04 11.23 -10.20
C GLY A 43 7.40 10.60 -8.86
N TYR A 44 6.87 9.43 -8.52
CA TYR A 44 7.35 8.67 -7.38
C TYR A 44 8.62 7.91 -7.74
N ASP A 45 9.56 7.83 -6.80
CA ASP A 45 10.57 6.78 -6.86
C ASP A 45 9.96 5.46 -6.40
N VAL A 46 10.14 4.40 -7.22
CA VAL A 46 9.54 3.10 -6.95
C VAL A 46 10.61 2.02 -7.01
N SER A 47 10.83 1.36 -5.89
CA SER A 47 11.64 0.15 -5.79
C SER A 47 10.77 -1.09 -5.80
N VAL A 48 11.29 -2.17 -6.39
CA VAL A 48 10.59 -3.46 -6.44
C VAL A 48 11.52 -4.53 -5.88
N GLU A 49 11.02 -5.27 -4.90
CA GLU A 49 11.71 -6.43 -4.32
C GLU A 49 10.93 -7.70 -4.63
N VAL A 50 11.61 -8.64 -5.29
CA VAL A 50 11.05 -9.97 -5.60
C VAL A 50 11.45 -10.94 -4.50
N VAL A 51 10.47 -11.52 -3.83
CA VAL A 51 10.69 -12.47 -2.74
C VAL A 51 10.11 -13.86 -3.06
N PRO A 52 10.62 -14.93 -2.45
CA PRO A 52 9.98 -16.24 -2.53
C PRO A 52 8.57 -16.22 -1.92
N ALA A 53 7.65 -17.01 -2.49
CA ALA A 53 6.32 -17.15 -1.90
C ALA A 53 6.39 -17.70 -0.46
N GLY A 54 5.55 -17.15 0.42
CA GLY A 54 5.52 -17.47 1.85
C GLY A 54 6.54 -16.70 2.69
N THR A 55 7.23 -15.71 2.11
CA THR A 55 8.15 -14.85 2.87
C THR A 55 7.40 -13.95 3.84
N VAL A 56 7.84 -13.92 5.11
CA VAL A 56 7.41 -12.93 6.11
C VAL A 56 8.23 -11.67 5.92
N VAL A 57 7.60 -10.61 5.42
CA VAL A 57 8.31 -9.45 4.83
C VAL A 57 8.65 -8.31 5.78
N ASN A 58 8.32 -8.41 7.07
CA ASN A 58 8.62 -7.32 8.02
C ASN A 58 10.11 -6.93 8.01
N ASN A 59 11.03 -7.90 8.00
CA ASN A 59 12.46 -7.61 7.95
C ASN A 59 12.92 -7.05 6.60
N ASN A 60 12.25 -7.41 5.51
CA ASN A 60 12.55 -6.88 4.18
C ASN A 60 12.20 -5.39 4.12
N VAL A 61 11.02 -5.03 4.61
CA VAL A 61 10.58 -3.62 4.68
C VAL A 61 11.47 -2.81 5.61
N GLN A 62 11.83 -3.36 6.79
CA GLN A 62 12.79 -2.70 7.69
C GLN A 62 14.11 -2.43 6.99
N ALA A 63 14.68 -3.42 6.32
CA ALA A 63 15.96 -3.27 5.61
C ALA A 63 15.87 -2.26 4.44
N ALA A 64 14.74 -2.24 3.72
CA ALA A 64 14.50 -1.26 2.68
C ALA A 64 14.44 0.16 3.26
N TYR A 65 13.70 0.36 4.35
CA TYR A 65 13.58 1.64 5.05
C TYR A 65 14.93 2.10 5.64
N ASP A 66 15.70 1.22 6.25
CA ASP A 66 17.04 1.52 6.79
C ASP A 66 18.01 1.98 5.69
N SER A 67 17.82 1.51 4.46
CA SER A 67 18.62 1.91 3.29
C SER A 67 18.09 3.17 2.60
N ASN A 68 16.81 3.45 2.71
CA ASN A 68 16.13 4.61 2.14
C ASN A 68 14.94 5.04 3.01
N ASN A 69 15.16 6.01 3.88
CA ASN A 69 14.13 6.51 4.80
C ASN A 69 13.10 7.48 4.16
N GLU A 70 13.19 7.71 2.86
CA GLU A 70 12.17 8.42 2.08
C GLU A 70 10.98 7.51 1.70
N ILE A 71 11.07 6.21 1.97
CA ILE A 71 9.95 5.27 1.76
C ILE A 71 8.81 5.66 2.71
N LEU A 72 7.67 6.04 2.14
CA LEU A 72 6.43 6.33 2.86
C LEU A 72 5.32 5.34 2.55
N TYR A 73 5.47 4.54 1.50
CA TYR A 73 4.45 3.62 1.03
C TYR A 73 5.04 2.24 0.74
N VAL A 74 4.39 1.21 1.25
CA VAL A 74 4.69 -0.19 0.92
C VAL A 74 3.48 -0.83 0.27
N LEU A 75 3.69 -1.50 -0.86
CA LEU A 75 2.67 -2.29 -1.53
C LEU A 75 3.06 -3.77 -1.52
N LEU A 76 2.27 -4.57 -0.83
CA LEU A 76 2.38 -6.03 -0.83
C LEU A 76 1.54 -6.59 -1.98
N VAL A 77 2.16 -7.36 -2.89
CA VAL A 77 1.48 -7.92 -4.07
C VAL A 77 1.39 -9.43 -3.96
N GLY A 78 0.19 -9.92 -3.72
CA GLY A 78 -0.11 -11.33 -3.49
C GLY A 78 -0.99 -11.53 -2.26
N ASP A 79 -1.61 -12.70 -2.17
CA ASP A 79 -2.39 -13.10 -1.01
C ASP A 79 -1.47 -13.53 0.15
N TRP A 80 -2.06 -13.89 1.28
CA TRP A 80 -1.33 -14.35 2.47
C TRP A 80 -0.40 -15.54 2.19
N ALA A 81 -0.79 -16.45 1.30
CA ALA A 81 0.05 -17.58 0.93
C ALA A 81 1.35 -17.16 0.22
N ASP A 82 1.35 -16.00 -0.42
CA ASP A 82 2.47 -15.50 -1.21
C ASP A 82 3.35 -14.52 -0.41
N ILE A 83 2.73 -13.50 0.18
CA ILE A 83 3.42 -12.45 0.94
C ILE A 83 2.85 -12.44 2.37
N GLN A 84 3.63 -12.94 3.32
CA GLN A 84 3.25 -13.00 4.72
C GLN A 84 3.75 -11.77 5.50
N CYS A 85 3.08 -11.48 6.61
CA CYS A 85 3.53 -10.53 7.62
C CYS A 85 3.48 -11.18 9.00
N THR A 86 3.95 -10.50 10.04
CA THR A 86 3.76 -10.97 11.41
C THR A 86 2.28 -11.17 11.72
N THR A 87 2.00 -12.11 12.61
CA THR A 87 0.64 -12.42 13.05
C THR A 87 0.44 -12.00 14.51
N SER A 88 -0.79 -11.63 14.85
CA SER A 88 -1.19 -11.44 16.26
C SER A 88 -1.06 -12.73 17.06
N GLY A 89 -1.15 -12.63 18.37
CA GLY A 89 -1.17 -13.79 19.27
C GLY A 89 -2.29 -14.80 18.98
N SER A 90 -3.34 -14.39 18.25
CA SER A 90 -4.41 -15.26 17.75
C SER A 90 -4.16 -15.81 16.33
N GLY A 91 -2.98 -15.57 15.75
CA GLY A 91 -2.59 -16.05 14.43
C GLY A 91 -3.18 -15.26 13.25
N ARG A 92 -3.70 -14.05 13.48
CA ARG A 92 -4.26 -13.20 12.41
C ARG A 92 -3.15 -12.38 11.76
N PRO A 93 -3.12 -12.26 10.41
CA PRO A 93 -2.19 -11.37 9.70
C PRO A 93 -2.34 -9.92 10.15
N MET A 94 -1.21 -9.22 10.25
CA MET A 94 -1.16 -7.84 10.72
C MET A 94 -0.37 -6.98 9.72
N ASP A 95 -0.94 -6.74 8.53
CA ASP A 95 -0.31 -5.91 7.49
C ASP A 95 0.15 -4.53 8.00
N PRO A 96 -0.60 -3.80 8.84
CA PRO A 96 -0.13 -2.51 9.36
C PRO A 96 1.20 -2.60 10.12
N GLN A 97 1.49 -3.72 10.79
CA GLN A 97 2.77 -3.91 11.49
C GLN A 97 3.99 -4.08 10.57
N VAL A 98 3.78 -4.27 9.29
CA VAL A 98 4.88 -4.18 8.31
C VAL A 98 5.39 -2.75 8.20
N GLY A 99 4.56 -1.78 8.51
CA GLY A 99 4.89 -0.36 8.47
C GLY A 99 5.45 0.23 9.77
N THR A 100 5.60 -0.56 10.84
CA THR A 100 6.23 -0.11 12.10
C THR A 100 7.76 -0.23 11.96
N VAL A 101 8.40 0.77 11.42
CA VAL A 101 9.84 0.74 11.07
C VAL A 101 10.70 1.66 11.94
N VAL A 102 10.09 2.51 12.76
CA VAL A 102 10.78 3.43 13.67
C VAL A 102 10.26 3.24 15.11
N GLY A 103 11.16 3.23 16.07
CA GLY A 103 10.76 3.12 17.47
C GLY A 103 10.38 1.70 17.90
N THR A 104 9.51 1.58 18.91
CA THR A 104 9.09 0.31 19.50
C THR A 104 7.60 0.30 19.85
N ASP A 105 6.82 1.22 19.30
CA ASP A 105 5.37 1.25 19.48
C ASP A 105 4.65 0.46 18.36
N ASP A 106 3.33 0.38 18.44
CA ASP A 106 2.50 -0.37 17.48
C ASP A 106 1.88 0.53 16.39
N PHE A 107 2.30 1.80 16.31
CA PHE A 107 1.82 2.72 15.27
C PHE A 107 2.65 2.57 13.99
N ALA A 108 1.98 2.46 12.86
CA ALA A 108 2.65 2.40 11.57
C ALA A 108 3.25 3.77 11.21
N ASP A 109 4.55 3.79 10.90
CA ASP A 109 5.29 4.98 10.46
C ASP A 109 5.13 5.23 8.97
N ILE A 110 4.89 4.17 8.20
CA ILE A 110 4.69 4.19 6.75
C ILE A 110 3.38 3.50 6.39
N ALA A 111 2.76 3.94 5.29
CA ALA A 111 1.50 3.38 4.84
C ALA A 111 1.70 2.04 4.14
N VAL A 112 0.95 1.03 4.55
CA VAL A 112 0.99 -0.32 3.96
C VAL A 112 -0.33 -0.61 3.26
N GLY A 113 -0.24 -1.04 1.99
CA GLY A 113 -1.37 -1.52 1.21
C GLY A 113 -1.11 -2.91 0.64
N ARG A 114 -2.17 -3.64 0.30
CA ARG A 114 -2.06 -4.95 -0.31
C ARG A 114 -2.93 -5.08 -1.55
N PHE A 115 -2.36 -5.60 -2.62
CA PHE A 115 -3.09 -6.20 -3.72
C PHE A 115 -3.24 -7.69 -3.44
N SER A 116 -4.30 -8.08 -2.72
CA SER A 116 -4.60 -9.49 -2.49
C SER A 116 -4.97 -10.17 -3.81
N ALA A 117 -4.14 -11.10 -4.24
CA ALA A 117 -4.22 -11.73 -5.55
C ALA A 117 -3.70 -13.18 -5.49
N ASN A 118 -4.41 -14.09 -6.12
CA ASN A 118 -4.03 -15.49 -6.23
C ASN A 118 -3.44 -15.82 -7.61
N SER A 119 -3.45 -14.86 -8.53
CA SER A 119 -2.93 -15.00 -9.88
C SER A 119 -2.48 -13.66 -10.46
N PRO A 120 -1.61 -13.67 -11.49
CA PRO A 120 -1.24 -12.46 -12.23
C PRO A 120 -2.44 -11.72 -12.84
N ALA A 121 -3.50 -12.45 -13.20
CA ALA A 121 -4.73 -11.85 -13.71
C ALA A 121 -5.44 -11.00 -12.65
N ASP A 122 -5.45 -11.44 -11.39
CA ASP A 122 -6.03 -10.66 -10.27
C ASP A 122 -5.22 -9.39 -10.00
N VAL A 123 -3.88 -9.48 -10.08
CA VAL A 123 -3.00 -8.30 -9.99
C VAL A 123 -3.31 -7.33 -11.12
N THR A 124 -3.42 -7.81 -12.35
CA THR A 124 -3.74 -6.97 -13.52
C THR A 124 -5.06 -6.23 -13.35
N VAL A 125 -6.09 -6.87 -12.80
CA VAL A 125 -7.38 -6.23 -12.53
C VAL A 125 -7.22 -5.07 -11.54
N GLN A 126 -6.49 -5.27 -10.46
CA GLN A 126 -6.28 -4.24 -9.43
C GLN A 126 -5.42 -3.08 -9.97
N VAL A 127 -4.36 -3.38 -10.71
CA VAL A 127 -3.51 -2.39 -11.40
C VAL A 127 -4.34 -1.52 -12.34
N ASN A 128 -5.16 -2.15 -13.19
CA ASN A 128 -6.00 -1.43 -14.14
C ASN A 128 -7.02 -0.52 -13.44
N LYS A 129 -7.59 -0.95 -12.30
CA LYS A 129 -8.51 -0.12 -11.51
C LYS A 129 -7.82 1.12 -10.96
N VAL A 130 -6.62 0.96 -10.39
CA VAL A 130 -5.84 2.10 -9.87
C VAL A 130 -5.49 3.08 -10.98
N ILE A 131 -4.95 2.57 -12.09
CA ILE A 131 -4.54 3.41 -13.22
C ILE A 131 -5.75 4.14 -13.83
N ALA A 132 -6.87 3.44 -14.03
CA ALA A 132 -8.09 4.05 -14.57
C ALA A 132 -8.62 5.15 -13.64
N TYR A 133 -8.65 4.89 -12.33
CA TYR A 133 -9.10 5.85 -11.34
C TYR A 133 -8.19 7.10 -11.29
N GLU A 134 -6.89 6.91 -11.34
CA GLU A 134 -5.93 8.02 -11.23
C GLU A 134 -5.77 8.81 -12.55
N LYS A 135 -5.89 8.15 -13.72
CA LYS A 135 -5.79 8.81 -15.02
C LYS A 135 -7.07 9.50 -15.46
N ASN A 136 -8.20 8.84 -15.24
CA ASN A 136 -9.49 9.26 -15.77
C ASN A 136 -10.58 9.10 -14.71
N PRO A 137 -10.50 9.86 -13.58
CA PRO A 137 -11.52 9.78 -12.55
C PRO A 137 -12.88 10.18 -13.12
N ASP A 138 -13.94 9.44 -12.75
CA ASP A 138 -15.30 9.83 -13.13
C ASP A 138 -15.74 11.06 -12.32
N MET A 139 -15.59 12.23 -12.92
CA MET A 139 -15.96 13.50 -12.28
C MET A 139 -17.47 13.77 -12.32
N SER A 140 -18.27 12.94 -13.00
CA SER A 140 -19.72 13.09 -13.07
C SER A 140 -20.46 12.50 -11.86
N GLY A 141 -19.80 11.66 -11.08
CA GLY A 141 -20.37 10.99 -9.93
C GLY A 141 -20.43 11.86 -8.67
N ASN A 142 -21.45 11.66 -7.85
CA ASN A 142 -21.63 12.36 -6.56
C ASN A 142 -20.73 11.79 -5.44
N TRP A 143 -20.02 10.74 -5.70
CA TRP A 143 -19.28 9.97 -4.68
C TRP A 143 -18.11 10.75 -4.05
N TYR A 144 -17.58 11.77 -4.72
CA TYR A 144 -16.54 12.63 -4.14
C TYR A 144 -17.03 13.47 -2.95
N GLY A 145 -18.33 13.72 -2.86
CA GLY A 145 -18.95 14.48 -1.77
C GLY A 145 -19.53 13.59 -0.67
N GLY A 146 -19.39 12.25 -0.79
CA GLY A 146 -19.97 11.28 0.13
C GLY A 146 -18.90 10.53 0.91
N ALA A 147 -19.18 10.26 2.18
CA ALA A 147 -18.42 9.34 3.01
C ALA A 147 -19.37 8.36 3.70
N ILE A 148 -18.92 7.13 3.92
CA ILE A 148 -19.66 6.11 4.66
C ILE A 148 -18.78 5.70 5.84
N GLY A 149 -19.28 5.92 7.06
CA GLY A 149 -18.72 5.35 8.27
C GLY A 149 -19.44 4.02 8.57
N ILE A 150 -18.67 3.00 8.90
CA ILE A 150 -19.19 1.72 9.35
C ILE A 150 -18.55 1.45 10.71
N ALA A 151 -19.37 1.25 11.72
CA ALA A 151 -18.95 0.95 13.07
C ALA A 151 -19.77 -0.19 13.64
N SER A 152 -19.17 -1.01 14.48
CA SER A 152 -19.87 -2.09 15.21
C SER A 152 -20.27 -1.63 16.61
N ALA A 153 -21.42 -2.07 17.07
CA ALA A 153 -21.87 -1.89 18.45
C ALA A 153 -21.95 -3.24 19.18
N GLU A 154 -21.19 -4.22 18.72
CA GLU A 154 -21.29 -5.62 19.22
C GLU A 154 -20.67 -5.79 20.62
N GLY A 155 -19.95 -4.79 21.12
CA GLY A 155 -19.25 -4.85 22.40
C GLY A 155 -18.00 -5.73 22.33
N ALA A 156 -17.39 -5.99 23.49
CA ALA A 156 -16.12 -6.71 23.59
C ALA A 156 -16.20 -8.10 22.98
N GLY A 157 -15.67 -8.24 21.77
CA GLY A 157 -15.57 -9.48 20.99
C GLY A 157 -14.11 -9.88 20.76
N ILE A 158 -13.89 -10.92 19.95
CA ILE A 158 -12.53 -11.31 19.55
C ILE A 158 -11.99 -10.24 18.60
N GLY A 159 -11.04 -9.43 19.11
CA GLY A 159 -10.41 -8.34 18.36
C GLY A 159 -11.05 -6.97 18.57
N ASP A 160 -12.03 -6.88 19.47
CA ASP A 160 -12.59 -5.63 19.96
C ASP A 160 -11.97 -5.28 21.31
N ASP A 161 -11.60 -4.02 21.54
CA ASP A 161 -11.06 -3.52 22.80
C ASP A 161 -12.15 -3.27 23.85
N GLY A 162 -13.40 -3.51 23.53
CA GLY A 162 -14.55 -3.29 24.41
C GLY A 162 -15.13 -1.89 24.36
N GLU A 163 -14.60 -1.03 23.50
CA GLU A 163 -15.15 0.28 23.18
C GLU A 163 -16.03 0.18 21.94
N SER A 164 -17.09 0.98 21.87
CA SER A 164 -17.88 1.07 20.64
C SER A 164 -17.13 1.96 19.64
N ASP A 165 -16.94 1.45 18.43
CA ASP A 165 -16.43 2.23 17.31
C ASP A 165 -17.42 3.40 17.02
N GLN A 166 -17.07 4.60 17.43
CA GLN A 166 -17.91 5.80 17.27
C GLN A 166 -17.30 6.79 16.29
#